data_cdf3228126fc885c8f47b9669ee738c0
#
_entry.id   cdf3228126fc885c8f47b9669ee738c0
#
_cell.length_a   1.000
_cell.length_b   1.000
_cell.length_c   1.000
_cell.angle_alpha   90.00
_cell.angle_beta   90.00
_cell.angle_gamma   90.00
#
_symmetry.space_group_name_H-M   'P 1'
#
loop_
_entity.id
_entity.type
_entity.pdbx_description
1 polymer ?
#
loop_
_entity_poly.entity_id
_entity_poly.type
_entity_poly.pdbx_seq_one_letter_code
_entity_poly.pdbx_strand_id
1 'polypeptide(L)'
;MYKRQIIFFLLSHKILLITSVDPLVAQVQGIPVRTTGLIFSVVTAATVVCMVQVMGALLVTALLVTPSATSQLVSSSHRSSFLWSQIFGFSSVLLGLYYSAELETGSGSMIALVSATLFGCVAVFQFLIRPLIFSSENVS
;
A
#
# COMPACT_ATOMS: atom_id res chain seq x y z
N MET A 1 12.81 12.77 -24.43
CA MET A 1 12.85 11.41 -23.88
C MET A 1 11.78 11.17 -22.82
N TYR A 2 11.52 12.07 -21.90
CA TYR A 2 10.57 11.90 -20.78
C TYR A 2 9.09 11.70 -21.18
N LYS A 3 8.61 12.31 -22.29
CA LYS A 3 7.20 12.16 -22.73
C LYS A 3 6.83 10.71 -23.09
N ARG A 4 7.70 9.99 -23.76
CA ARG A 4 7.46 8.57 -24.11
C ARG A 4 7.43 7.68 -22.87
N GLN A 5 8.27 7.98 -21.87
CA GLN A 5 8.34 7.24 -20.62
C GLN A 5 7.10 7.46 -19.75
N ILE A 6 6.60 8.70 -19.71
CA ILE A 6 5.36 9.03 -18.97
C ILE A 6 4.14 8.37 -19.62
N ILE A 7 4.04 8.40 -20.97
CA ILE A 7 2.93 7.77 -21.70
C ILE A 7 2.98 6.24 -21.50
N PHE A 8 4.16 5.63 -21.57
CA PHE A 8 4.35 4.21 -21.32
C PHE A 8 3.94 3.84 -19.88
N PHE A 9 4.32 4.64 -18.90
CA PHE A 9 3.96 4.43 -17.50
C PHE A 9 2.45 4.57 -17.25
N LEU A 10 1.80 5.57 -17.84
CA LEU A 10 0.36 5.77 -17.76
C LEU A 10 -0.44 4.65 -18.43
N LEU A 11 0.04 4.16 -19.57
CA LEU A 11 -0.59 3.05 -20.29
C LEU A 11 -0.41 1.73 -19.53
N SER A 12 0.80 1.46 -19.04
CA SER A 12 1.10 0.29 -18.21
C SER A 12 0.31 0.29 -16.91
N HIS A 13 0.13 1.44 -16.28
CA HIS A 13 -0.67 1.58 -15.06
C HIS A 13 -2.14 1.18 -15.26
N LYS A 14 -2.76 1.58 -16.39
CA LYS A 14 -4.13 1.16 -16.71
C LYS A 14 -4.25 -0.35 -16.95
N ILE A 15 -3.33 -0.92 -17.71
CA ILE A 15 -3.32 -2.36 -18.00
C ILE A 15 -3.11 -3.17 -16.72
N LEU A 16 -2.16 -2.76 -15.88
CA LEU A 16 -1.89 -3.42 -14.60
C LEU A 16 -3.05 -3.31 -13.62
N LEU A 17 -3.71 -2.13 -13.55
CA LEU A 17 -4.89 -1.94 -12.71
C LEU A 17 -6.05 -2.87 -13.14
N ILE A 18 -6.38 -2.90 -14.43
CA ILE A 18 -7.45 -3.75 -14.94
C ILE A 18 -7.13 -5.23 -14.71
N THR A 19 -5.89 -5.63 -14.95
CA THR A 19 -5.44 -7.02 -14.74
C THR A 19 -5.45 -7.42 -13.26
N SER A 20 -5.18 -6.48 -12.36
CA SER A 20 -5.12 -6.74 -10.92
C SER A 20 -6.50 -6.72 -10.24
N VAL A 21 -7.41 -5.86 -10.70
CA VAL A 21 -8.74 -5.68 -10.08
C VAL A 21 -9.75 -6.64 -10.68
N ASP A 22 -9.75 -6.81 -12.00
CA ASP A 22 -10.70 -7.69 -12.70
C ASP A 22 -10.03 -8.39 -13.88
N PRO A 23 -9.44 -9.58 -13.65
CA PRO A 23 -8.77 -10.35 -14.68
C PRO A 23 -9.72 -10.84 -15.78
N LEU A 24 -11.03 -10.98 -15.50
CA LEU A 24 -12.02 -11.42 -16.49
C LEU A 24 -12.27 -10.31 -17.53
N VAL A 25 -12.43 -9.06 -17.09
CA VAL A 25 -12.59 -7.91 -17.98
C VAL A 25 -11.34 -7.69 -18.84
N ALA A 26 -10.15 -7.90 -18.26
CA ALA A 26 -8.90 -7.81 -19.00
C ALA A 26 -8.79 -8.86 -20.13
N GLN A 27 -9.26 -10.09 -19.89
CA GLN A 27 -9.29 -11.15 -20.91
C GLN A 27 -10.23 -10.83 -22.07
N VAL A 28 -11.41 -10.29 -21.78
CA VAL A 28 -12.38 -9.87 -22.81
C VAL A 28 -11.84 -8.76 -23.70
N GLN A 29 -10.98 -7.90 -23.18
CA GLN A 29 -10.29 -6.84 -23.93
C GLN A 29 -9.08 -7.34 -24.75
N GLY A 30 -8.83 -8.66 -24.77
CA GLY A 30 -7.71 -9.25 -25.52
C GLY A 30 -6.34 -9.03 -24.90
N ILE A 31 -6.27 -8.62 -23.65
CA ILE A 31 -5.00 -8.44 -22.93
C ILE A 31 -4.50 -9.82 -22.47
N PRO A 32 -3.23 -10.20 -22.75
CA PRO A 32 -2.68 -11.47 -22.29
C PRO A 32 -2.40 -11.41 -20.79
N VAL A 33 -3.45 -11.55 -19.97
CA VAL A 33 -3.44 -11.42 -18.50
C VAL A 33 -2.36 -12.28 -17.86
N ARG A 34 -2.20 -13.51 -18.35
CA ARG A 34 -1.22 -14.45 -17.80
C ARG A 34 0.23 -13.96 -17.98
N THR A 35 0.57 -13.45 -19.15
CA THR A 35 1.92 -12.94 -19.45
C THR A 35 2.17 -11.63 -18.72
N THR A 36 1.20 -10.72 -18.71
CA THR A 36 1.29 -9.44 -17.99
C THR A 36 1.44 -9.66 -16.49
N GLY A 37 0.67 -10.59 -15.91
CA GLY A 37 0.75 -10.97 -14.51
C GLY A 37 2.11 -11.57 -14.14
N LEU A 38 2.66 -12.45 -14.98
CA LEU A 38 3.97 -13.05 -14.76
C LEU A 38 5.08 -11.99 -14.77
N ILE A 39 5.10 -11.11 -15.77
CA ILE A 39 6.10 -10.04 -15.87
C ILE A 39 6.01 -9.12 -14.65
N PHE A 40 4.80 -8.74 -14.27
CA PHE A 40 4.59 -7.90 -13.08
C PHE A 40 5.10 -8.58 -11.80
N SER A 41 4.78 -9.86 -11.61
CA SER A 41 5.22 -10.63 -10.44
C SER A 41 6.75 -10.75 -10.37
N VAL A 42 7.40 -11.01 -11.49
CA VAL A 42 8.86 -11.11 -11.56
C VAL A 42 9.53 -9.76 -11.22
N VAL A 43 9.03 -8.67 -11.81
CA VAL A 43 9.55 -7.32 -11.52
C VAL A 43 9.36 -6.94 -10.07
N THR A 44 8.17 -7.21 -9.52
CA THR A 44 7.86 -6.94 -8.10
C THR A 44 8.75 -7.77 -7.19
N ALA A 45 8.90 -9.07 -7.45
CA ALA A 45 9.75 -9.94 -6.66
C ALA A 45 11.21 -9.48 -6.69
N ALA A 46 11.75 -9.16 -7.86
CA ALA A 46 13.12 -8.65 -8.00
C ALA A 46 13.30 -7.34 -7.20
N THR A 47 12.34 -6.42 -7.29
CA THR A 47 12.38 -5.16 -6.55
C THR A 47 12.38 -5.40 -5.04
N VAL A 48 11.50 -6.27 -4.54
CA VAL A 48 11.42 -6.61 -3.10
C VAL A 48 12.72 -7.25 -2.62
N VAL A 49 13.29 -8.19 -3.38
CA VAL A 49 14.57 -8.82 -3.01
C VAL A 49 15.71 -7.80 -2.92
N CYS A 50 15.81 -6.89 -3.88
CA CYS A 50 16.79 -5.80 -3.82
C CYS A 50 16.57 -4.88 -2.61
N MET A 51 15.34 -4.53 -2.30
CA MET A 51 15.01 -3.68 -1.14
C MET A 51 15.35 -4.38 0.18
N VAL A 52 15.07 -5.67 0.30
CA VAL A 52 15.38 -6.44 1.51
C VAL A 52 16.88 -6.45 1.80
N GLN A 53 17.72 -6.54 0.78
CA GLN A 53 19.18 -6.51 0.95
C GLN A 53 19.69 -5.15 1.46
N VAL A 54 19.04 -4.06 1.07
CA VAL A 54 19.48 -2.70 1.44
C VAL A 54 18.86 -2.23 2.75
N MET A 55 17.57 -2.48 2.95
CA MET A 55 16.78 -1.92 4.06
C MET A 55 16.46 -2.93 5.16
N GLY A 56 16.61 -4.22 4.89
CA GLY A 56 16.20 -5.29 5.78
C GLY A 56 14.74 -5.72 5.62
N ALA A 57 14.47 -6.99 5.93
CA ALA A 57 13.16 -7.61 5.70
C ALA A 57 12.03 -6.98 6.53
N LEU A 58 12.28 -6.61 7.76
CA LEU A 58 11.27 -6.03 8.66
C LEU A 58 10.75 -4.69 8.15
N LEU A 59 11.64 -3.83 7.66
CA LEU A 59 11.23 -2.53 7.13
C LEU A 59 10.43 -2.68 5.83
N VAL A 60 10.90 -3.55 4.92
CA VAL A 60 10.20 -3.77 3.64
C VAL A 60 8.81 -4.34 3.86
N THR A 61 8.65 -5.34 4.72
CA THR A 61 7.33 -5.92 5.02
C THR A 61 6.41 -4.92 5.72
N ALA A 62 6.91 -4.15 6.67
CA ALA A 62 6.14 -3.12 7.34
C ALA A 62 5.64 -2.04 6.36
N LEU A 63 6.50 -1.54 5.48
CA LEU A 63 6.13 -0.50 4.51
C LEU A 63 5.23 -1.00 3.38
N LEU A 64 5.28 -2.27 3.01
CA LEU A 64 4.38 -2.84 2.00
C LEU A 64 2.98 -3.14 2.56
N VAL A 65 2.92 -3.77 3.73
CA VAL A 65 1.66 -4.29 4.28
C VAL A 65 0.91 -3.21 5.07
N THR A 66 1.58 -2.48 5.95
CA THR A 66 0.91 -1.59 6.92
C THR A 66 0.16 -0.44 6.25
N PRO A 67 0.75 0.36 5.33
CA PRO A 67 0.02 1.45 4.69
C PRO A 67 -1.14 0.97 3.84
N SER A 68 -0.98 -0.16 3.14
CA SER A 68 -2.05 -0.73 2.31
C SER A 68 -3.20 -1.26 3.16
N ALA A 69 -2.92 -1.95 4.25
CA ALA A 69 -3.93 -2.42 5.19
C ALA A 69 -4.67 -1.26 5.87
N THR A 70 -3.94 -0.24 6.33
CA THR A 70 -4.53 0.97 6.95
C THR A 70 -5.47 1.70 6.00
N SER A 71 -5.05 1.84 4.74
CA SER A 71 -5.86 2.54 3.74
C SER A 71 -7.16 1.81 3.40
N GLN A 72 -7.14 0.49 3.39
CA GLN A 72 -8.36 -0.34 3.19
C GLN A 72 -9.34 -0.21 4.34
N LEU A 73 -8.86 -0.02 5.56
CA LEU A 73 -9.72 0.25 6.70
C LEU A 73 -10.44 1.60 6.59
N VAL A 74 -9.76 2.64 6.12
CA VAL A 74 -10.29 4.02 6.09
C VAL A 74 -11.13 4.29 4.86
N SER A 75 -10.87 3.65 3.72
CA SER A 75 -11.52 4.01 2.46
C SER A 75 -12.43 2.92 1.90
N SER A 76 -13.54 3.35 1.33
CA SER A 76 -14.51 2.50 0.63
C SER A 76 -14.28 2.44 -0.89
N SER A 77 -13.30 3.18 -1.44
CA SER A 77 -13.01 3.23 -2.88
C SER A 77 -11.54 2.97 -3.17
N HIS A 78 -11.24 2.21 -4.23
CA HIS A 78 -9.86 1.90 -4.66
C HIS A 78 -8.99 3.15 -4.89
N ARG A 79 -9.55 4.21 -5.46
CA ARG A 79 -8.80 5.46 -5.69
C ARG A 79 -8.47 6.18 -4.39
N SER A 80 -9.42 6.24 -3.48
CA SER A 80 -9.24 6.81 -2.15
C SER A 80 -8.24 5.99 -1.34
N SER A 81 -8.33 4.66 -1.39
CA SER A 81 -7.39 3.74 -0.73
C SER A 81 -5.95 3.99 -1.15
N PHE A 82 -5.71 4.19 -2.45
CA PHE A 82 -4.38 4.46 -2.97
C PHE A 82 -3.78 5.78 -2.42
N LEU A 83 -4.58 6.85 -2.38
CA LEU A 83 -4.15 8.14 -1.83
C LEU A 83 -3.86 8.05 -0.32
N TRP A 84 -4.75 7.41 0.43
CA TRP A 84 -4.57 7.20 1.87
C TRP A 84 -3.34 6.34 2.18
N SER A 85 -3.09 5.30 1.39
CA SER A 85 -1.89 4.47 1.52
C SER A 85 -0.60 5.29 1.35
N GLN A 86 -0.57 6.20 0.38
CA GLN A 86 0.59 7.08 0.17
C GLN A 86 0.80 8.03 1.37
N ILE A 87 -0.27 8.61 1.89
CA ILE A 87 -0.20 9.52 3.05
C ILE A 87 0.31 8.77 4.29
N PHE A 88 -0.25 7.60 4.59
CA PHE A 88 0.18 6.79 5.73
C PHE A 88 1.62 6.29 5.58
N GLY A 89 2.00 5.83 4.39
CA GLY A 89 3.38 5.39 4.12
C GLY A 89 4.38 6.52 4.30
N PHE A 90 4.10 7.68 3.72
CA PHE A 90 4.98 8.85 3.83
C PHE A 90 5.09 9.36 5.28
N SER A 91 3.98 9.44 6.00
CA SER A 91 3.95 9.83 7.41
C SER A 91 4.74 8.85 8.29
N SER A 92 4.60 7.55 8.05
CA SER A 92 5.34 6.52 8.79
C SER A 92 6.85 6.66 8.62
N VAL A 93 7.31 6.94 7.40
CA VAL A 93 8.74 7.11 7.10
C VAL A 93 9.28 8.37 7.77
N LEU A 94 8.58 9.51 7.62
CA LEU A 94 9.03 10.77 8.22
C LEU A 94 9.09 10.70 9.74
N LEU A 95 8.03 10.21 10.38
CA LEU A 95 7.99 10.06 11.84
C LEU A 95 9.01 9.03 12.33
N GLY A 96 9.13 7.91 11.62
CA GLY A 96 10.11 6.88 11.97
C GLY A 96 11.55 7.36 11.89
N LEU A 97 11.89 8.14 10.85
CA LEU A 97 13.21 8.77 10.73
C LEU A 97 13.45 9.81 11.83
N TYR A 98 12.45 10.64 12.13
CA TYR A 98 12.56 11.63 13.19
C TYR A 98 12.85 10.97 14.55
N TYR A 99 12.03 9.99 14.94
CA TYR A 99 12.25 9.27 16.20
C TYR A 99 13.54 8.43 16.23
N SER A 100 13.96 7.91 15.07
CA SER A 100 15.23 7.20 14.94
C SER A 100 16.42 8.12 15.19
N ALA A 101 16.37 9.36 14.74
CA ALA A 101 17.41 10.36 14.98
C ALA A 101 17.47 10.78 16.45
N GLU A 102 16.32 10.96 17.11
CA GLU A 102 16.25 11.35 18.53
C GLU A 102 16.73 10.23 19.47
N LEU A 103 16.42 8.98 19.15
CA LEU A 103 16.70 7.83 20.02
C LEU A 103 17.99 7.07 19.63
N GLU A 104 18.74 7.56 18.64
CA GLU A 104 19.96 6.92 18.11
C GLU A 104 19.78 5.43 17.78
N THR A 105 18.57 5.05 17.36
CA THR A 105 18.19 3.68 17.04
C THR A 105 18.23 3.41 15.54
N GLY A 106 18.21 2.12 15.14
CA GLY A 106 18.19 1.75 13.72
C GLY A 106 16.94 2.28 13.01
N SER A 107 17.13 3.05 11.93
CA SER A 107 16.04 3.71 11.19
C SER A 107 14.97 2.72 10.70
N GLY A 108 15.37 1.53 10.25
CA GLY A 108 14.45 0.51 9.78
C GLY A 108 13.49 -0.02 10.85
N SER A 109 13.99 -0.31 12.03
CA SER A 109 13.18 -0.80 13.15
C SER A 109 12.23 0.26 13.68
N MET A 110 12.65 1.54 13.73
CA MET A 110 11.79 2.64 14.17
C MET A 110 10.68 2.93 13.17
N ILE A 111 10.97 2.95 11.87
CA ILE A 111 9.94 3.11 10.84
C ILE A 111 8.92 1.97 10.92
N ALA A 112 9.37 0.73 11.09
CA ALA A 112 8.48 -0.42 11.23
C ALA A 112 7.59 -0.30 12.49
N LEU A 113 8.13 0.13 13.62
CA LEU A 113 7.40 0.33 14.86
C LEU A 113 6.36 1.45 14.73
N VAL A 114 6.74 2.60 14.18
CA VAL A 114 5.82 3.72 13.93
C VAL A 114 4.71 3.32 12.95
N SER A 115 5.05 2.60 11.89
CA SER A 115 4.08 2.07 10.94
C SER A 115 3.07 1.13 11.61
N ALA A 116 3.53 0.20 12.44
CA ALA A 116 2.68 -0.74 13.18
C ALA A 116 1.78 -0.02 14.20
N THR A 117 2.29 1.00 14.91
CA THR A 117 1.50 1.79 15.86
C THR A 117 0.42 2.61 15.17
N LEU A 118 0.72 3.22 14.02
CA LEU A 118 -0.27 3.93 13.21
C LEU A 118 -1.40 3.00 12.73
N PHE A 119 -1.04 1.81 12.25
CA PHE A 119 -2.03 0.80 11.87
C PHE A 119 -2.89 0.39 13.07
N GLY A 120 -2.28 0.09 14.21
CA GLY A 120 -2.99 -0.29 15.42
C GLY A 120 -3.97 0.79 15.90
N CYS A 121 -3.56 2.06 15.90
CA CYS A 121 -4.41 3.19 16.26
C CYS A 121 -5.63 3.30 15.33
N VAL A 122 -5.42 3.21 14.02
CA VAL A 122 -6.52 3.27 13.03
C VAL A 122 -7.45 2.07 13.15
N ALA A 123 -6.92 0.87 13.35
CA ALA A 123 -7.70 -0.35 13.51
C ALA A 123 -8.57 -0.31 14.77
N VAL A 124 -8.00 0.13 15.90
CA VAL A 124 -8.74 0.28 17.18
C VAL A 124 -9.82 1.35 17.03
N PHE A 125 -9.51 2.50 16.42
CA PHE A 125 -10.45 3.57 16.20
C PHE A 125 -11.65 3.12 15.34
N GLN A 126 -11.38 2.37 14.27
CA GLN A 126 -12.45 1.80 13.45
C GLN A 126 -13.28 0.75 14.20
N PHE A 127 -12.63 -0.09 15.00
CA PHE A 127 -13.33 -1.11 15.78
C PHE A 127 -14.27 -0.47 16.82
N LEU A 128 -13.87 0.65 17.41
CA LEU A 128 -14.72 1.38 18.37
C LEU A 128 -15.89 2.14 17.70
N ILE A 129 -15.69 2.68 16.50
CA ILE A 129 -16.71 3.51 15.82
C ILE A 129 -17.74 2.64 15.08
N ARG A 130 -17.32 1.51 14.52
CA ARG A 130 -18.22 0.64 13.74
C ARG A 130 -19.49 0.22 14.48
N PRO A 131 -19.46 -0.20 15.77
CA PRO A 131 -20.68 -0.55 16.49
C PRO A 131 -21.60 0.65 16.76
N LEU A 132 -21.06 1.86 16.86
CA LEU A 132 -21.86 3.07 17.10
C LEU A 132 -22.67 3.48 15.86
N ILE A 133 -22.15 3.24 14.66
CA ILE A 133 -22.84 3.56 13.40
C ILE A 133 -23.94 2.52 13.12
N PHE A 134 -23.69 1.23 13.36
CA PHE A 134 -24.68 0.17 13.14
C PHE A 134 -25.83 0.16 14.17
N SER A 135 -25.62 0.73 15.36
CA SER A 135 -26.67 0.87 16.36
C SER A 135 -27.71 1.94 16.01
N SER A 136 -27.35 2.89 15.15
CA SER A 136 -28.25 3.97 14.71
C SER A 136 -29.24 3.56 13.61
N GLU A 137 -28.94 2.48 12.87
CA GLU A 137 -29.77 2.06 11.73
C GLU A 137 -30.91 1.09 12.12
N ASN A 138 -30.85 0.50 13.32
CA ASN A 138 -31.87 -0.41 13.84
C ASN A 138 -32.96 0.26 14.66
N VAL A 139 -33.06 1.59 14.70
CA VAL A 139 -34.05 2.36 15.50
C VAL A 139 -35.03 3.17 14.63
N SER A 140 -35.04 2.94 13.32
CA SER A 140 -36.01 3.59 12.42
C SER A 140 -36.93 2.59 11.73
#